data_ac4b830cd879366fb8f73f7f8ef05d78
#
_entry.id   ac4b830cd879366fb8f73f7f8ef05d78
#
_cell.length_a   1.000
_cell.length_b   1.000
_cell.length_c   1.000
_cell.angle_alpha   90.00
_cell.angle_beta   90.00
_cell.angle_gamma   90.00
#
_symmetry.space_group_name_H-M   'P 1'
#
loop_
_entity.id
_entity.type
_entity.pdbx_description
1 polymer ?
#
loop_
_entity_poly.entity_id
_entity_poly.type
_entity_poly.pdbx_seq_one_letter_code
_entity_poly.pdbx_strand_id
1 'polypeptide(L)'
;MTMGEGGCVYTNNPLLNRLILSFRDWGRDCICPSGQDNFCGHRFDGQFGELPKGYDHKYVYSHFGYNLKVTDMQAAIGCEQ
;
A
#
# COMPACT_ATOMS: atom_id res chain seq x y z
N MET A 1 0.07 22.27 -11.20
CA MET A 1 -0.33 21.78 -9.88
C MET A 1 0.91 21.46 -9.07
N THR A 2 0.94 21.87 -7.83
CA THR A 2 2.05 21.52 -6.92
C THR A 2 1.51 21.26 -5.51
N MET A 3 2.15 20.35 -4.80
CA MET A 3 1.83 19.99 -3.42
C MET A 3 3.11 19.86 -2.58
N GLY A 4 4.16 20.58 -2.99
CA GLY A 4 5.52 20.46 -2.48
C GLY A 4 6.28 19.43 -3.31
N GLU A 5 6.28 18.20 -2.86
CA GLU A 5 6.77 17.07 -3.62
C GLU A 5 5.62 16.09 -3.86
N GLY A 6 5.65 15.41 -4.96
CA GLY A 6 4.63 14.42 -5.25
C GLY A 6 4.61 13.98 -6.70
N GLY A 7 3.79 12.99 -6.97
CA GLY A 7 3.57 12.48 -8.31
C GLY A 7 2.27 11.68 -8.35
N CYS A 8 1.81 11.39 -9.54
CA CYS A 8 0.59 10.64 -9.73
C CYS A 8 0.79 9.58 -10.81
N VAL A 9 0.39 8.36 -10.49
CA VAL A 9 0.27 7.26 -11.46
C VAL A 9 -1.17 6.81 -11.43
N TYR A 10 -1.79 6.70 -12.57
CA TYR A 10 -3.19 6.25 -12.65
C TYR A 10 -3.36 5.22 -13.77
N THR A 11 -4.32 4.32 -13.57
CA THR A 11 -4.59 3.23 -14.51
C THR A 11 -6.03 2.74 -14.34
N ASN A 12 -6.59 2.19 -15.41
CA ASN A 12 -7.87 1.49 -15.36
C ASN A 12 -7.71 -0.03 -15.20
N ASN A 13 -6.49 -0.53 -15.16
CA ASN A 13 -6.21 -1.95 -15.01
C ASN A 13 -6.16 -2.32 -13.51
N PRO A 14 -7.06 -3.18 -13.01
CA PRO A 14 -7.09 -3.53 -11.58
C PRO A 14 -5.81 -4.20 -11.08
N LEU A 15 -5.18 -5.03 -11.90
CA LEU A 15 -3.93 -5.69 -11.53
C LEU A 15 -2.79 -4.68 -11.38
N LEU A 16 -2.65 -3.77 -12.34
CA LEU A 16 -1.63 -2.72 -12.25
C LEU A 16 -1.87 -1.81 -11.06
N ASN A 17 -3.11 -1.46 -10.79
CA ASN A 17 -3.46 -0.65 -9.61
C ASN A 17 -3.02 -1.32 -8.31
N ARG A 18 -3.28 -2.61 -8.18
CA ARG A 18 -2.87 -3.39 -7.00
C ARG A 18 -1.36 -3.44 -6.84
N LEU A 19 -0.64 -3.66 -7.94
CA LEU A 19 0.83 -3.68 -7.93
C LEU A 19 1.42 -2.31 -7.58
N ILE A 20 0.88 -1.25 -8.12
CA ILE A 20 1.31 0.12 -7.83
C ILE A 20 1.13 0.45 -6.34
N LEU A 21 -0.01 0.10 -5.77
CA LEU A 21 -0.28 0.30 -4.35
C LEU A 21 0.68 -0.50 -3.47
N SER A 22 1.00 -1.73 -3.87
CA SER A 22 1.98 -2.55 -3.18
C SER A 22 3.38 -1.90 -3.21
N PHE A 23 3.85 -1.51 -4.38
CA PHE A 23 5.16 -0.87 -4.53
C PHE A 23 5.28 0.46 -3.79
N ARG A 24 4.19 1.22 -3.71
CA ARG A 24 4.11 2.47 -2.95
C ARG A 24 4.27 2.24 -1.46
N ASP A 25 3.85 1.07 -0.96
CA ASP A 25 3.82 0.72 0.45
C ASP A 25 4.80 -0.43 0.75
N TRP A 26 6.08 -0.20 0.45
CA TRP A 26 7.23 -1.08 0.68
C TRP A 26 7.20 -2.42 -0.06
N GLY A 27 6.26 -2.66 -0.95
CA GLY A 27 6.09 -3.95 -1.60
C GLY A 27 5.35 -4.97 -0.74
N ARG A 28 4.57 -4.51 0.24
CA ARG A 28 3.76 -5.39 1.10
C ARG A 28 2.70 -6.14 0.31
N ASP A 29 2.43 -7.35 0.74
CA ASP A 29 1.33 -8.16 0.21
C ASP A 29 -0.02 -7.72 0.78
N CYS A 30 -0.03 -6.99 1.87
CA CYS A 30 -1.24 -6.47 2.49
C CYS A 30 -1.89 -5.37 1.65
N ILE A 31 -3.21 -5.48 1.42
CA ILE A 31 -4.01 -4.51 0.65
C ILE A 31 -4.76 -3.52 1.54
N CYS A 32 -4.60 -3.61 2.85
CA CYS A 32 -5.31 -2.74 3.78
C CYS A 32 -4.86 -1.29 3.60
N PRO A 33 -5.80 -0.32 3.47
CA PRO A 33 -5.46 1.09 3.41
C PRO A 33 -4.73 1.56 4.67
N SER A 34 -3.94 2.60 4.54
CA SER A 34 -3.26 3.20 5.68
C SER A 34 -4.28 3.64 6.75
N GLY A 35 -3.99 3.32 8.01
CA GLY A 35 -4.86 3.64 9.13
C GLY A 35 -6.05 2.69 9.33
N GLN A 36 -6.20 1.68 8.48
CA GLN A 36 -7.24 0.67 8.61
C GLN A 36 -6.61 -0.70 8.82
N ASP A 37 -6.63 -1.18 10.05
CA ASP A 37 -6.12 -2.50 10.36
C ASP A 37 -7.17 -3.57 10.04
N ASN A 38 -6.69 -4.72 9.55
CA ASN A 38 -7.52 -5.89 9.29
C ASN A 38 -8.70 -5.63 8.33
N PHE A 39 -8.55 -4.67 7.41
CA PHE A 39 -9.57 -4.40 6.39
C PHE A 39 -9.87 -5.61 5.52
N CYS A 40 -8.86 -6.38 5.17
CA CYS A 40 -9.00 -7.61 4.38
C CYS A 40 -9.62 -8.78 5.17
N GLY A 41 -9.63 -8.73 6.51
CA GLY A 41 -10.11 -9.82 7.37
C GLY A 41 -9.20 -11.05 7.41
N HIS A 42 -8.01 -10.98 6.81
CA HIS A 42 -7.12 -12.14 6.62
C HIS A 42 -5.71 -11.91 7.16
N ARG A 43 -5.59 -11.04 8.18
CA ARG A 43 -4.28 -10.62 8.70
C ARG A 43 -3.41 -11.78 9.17
N PHE A 44 -4.02 -12.77 9.81
CA PHE A 44 -3.32 -13.88 10.45
C PHE A 44 -3.64 -15.26 9.86
N ASP A 45 -4.38 -15.33 8.74
CA ASP A 45 -4.93 -16.58 8.22
C ASP A 45 -3.98 -17.29 7.24
N GLY A 46 -2.99 -16.60 6.71
CA GLY A 46 -2.16 -17.12 5.63
C GLY A 46 -0.98 -17.96 6.10
N GLN A 47 -0.49 -18.77 5.19
CA GLN A 47 0.79 -19.44 5.30
C GLN A 47 1.73 -18.88 4.24
N PHE A 48 2.85 -18.30 4.64
CA PHE A 48 3.78 -17.62 3.76
C PHE A 48 5.12 -18.34 3.74
N GLY A 49 5.29 -19.27 2.80
CA GLY A 49 6.51 -20.05 2.67
C GLY A 49 6.84 -20.79 3.97
N GLU A 50 8.05 -20.59 4.49
CA GLU A 50 8.54 -21.22 5.72
C GLU A 50 8.23 -20.43 6.99
N LEU A 51 7.55 -19.28 6.88
CA LEU A 51 7.17 -18.48 8.03
C LEU A 51 6.15 -19.22 8.90
N PRO A 52 6.13 -18.99 10.23
CA PRO A 52 5.17 -19.63 11.12
C PRO A 52 3.73 -19.35 10.69
N LYS A 53 2.87 -20.36 10.86
CA LYS A 53 1.43 -20.17 10.65
C LYS A 53 0.91 -19.09 11.60
N GLY A 54 0.06 -18.19 11.08
CA GLY A 54 -0.43 -17.07 11.85
C GLY A 54 0.48 -15.84 11.84
N TYR A 55 1.53 -15.87 11.01
CA TYR A 55 2.39 -14.69 10.82
C TYR A 55 1.55 -13.50 10.32
N ASP A 56 1.85 -12.31 10.83
CA ASP A 56 1.11 -11.11 10.46
C ASP A 56 1.30 -10.77 8.98
N HIS A 57 0.24 -10.93 8.18
CA HIS A 57 0.23 -10.66 6.75
C HIS A 57 0.69 -9.23 6.42
N LYS A 58 0.44 -8.27 7.30
CA LYS A 58 0.86 -6.88 7.13
C LYS A 58 2.37 -6.73 6.94
N TYR A 59 3.16 -7.66 7.48
CA TYR A 59 4.62 -7.65 7.42
C TYR A 59 5.19 -8.64 6.42
N VAL A 60 4.38 -9.16 5.53
CA VAL A 60 4.82 -10.01 4.42
C VAL A 60 5.06 -9.13 3.20
N TYR A 61 6.27 -9.21 2.65
CA TYR A 61 6.68 -8.41 1.49
C TYR A 61 6.79 -9.33 0.28
N SER A 62 5.93 -9.13 -0.70
CA SER A 62 5.96 -9.89 -1.96
C SER A 62 6.83 -9.23 -3.02
N HIS A 63 7.16 -7.95 -2.84
CA HIS A 63 7.99 -7.17 -3.76
C HIS A 63 8.96 -6.30 -2.99
N PHE A 64 9.99 -5.82 -3.69
CA PHE A 64 10.89 -4.80 -3.17
C PHE A 64 10.35 -3.44 -3.61
N GLY A 65 9.80 -2.67 -2.68
CA GLY A 65 9.10 -1.43 -3.00
C GLY A 65 9.67 -0.21 -2.28
N TYR A 66 8.89 0.87 -2.29
CA TYR A 66 9.27 2.19 -1.77
C TYR A 66 8.27 2.66 -0.72
N ASN A 67 8.63 3.65 0.05
CA ASN A 67 7.70 4.36 0.92
C ASN A 67 7.34 5.70 0.26
N LEU A 68 6.27 5.71 -0.52
CA LEU A 68 5.88 6.86 -1.34
C LEU A 68 4.45 7.32 -1.05
N LYS A 69 3.94 7.06 0.14
CA LYS A 69 2.60 7.49 0.52
C LYS A 69 2.52 9.01 0.68
N VAL A 70 1.48 9.59 0.12
CA VAL A 70 1.15 11.01 0.32
C VAL A 70 0.59 11.23 1.73
N THR A 71 0.91 12.36 2.32
CA THR A 71 0.31 12.77 3.60
C THR A 71 -1.00 13.53 3.36
N ASP A 72 -1.86 13.59 4.39
CA ASP A 72 -3.12 14.33 4.31
C ASP A 72 -2.88 15.82 4.07
N MET A 73 -1.81 16.38 4.61
CA MET A 73 -1.42 17.76 4.38
C MET A 73 -1.11 18.01 2.90
N GLN A 74 -0.34 17.12 2.29
CA GLN A 74 -0.03 17.21 0.86
C GLN A 74 -1.28 17.05 0.01
N ALA A 75 -2.14 16.09 0.36
CA ALA A 75 -3.40 15.86 -0.34
C ALA A 75 -4.33 17.08 -0.26
N ALA A 76 -4.41 17.72 0.90
CA ALA A 76 -5.21 18.94 1.07
C ALA A 76 -4.73 20.09 0.16
N ILE A 77 -3.41 20.27 0.08
CA ILE A 77 -2.83 21.27 -0.85
C ILE A 77 -3.17 20.90 -2.29
N GLY A 78 -3.06 19.63 -2.65
CA GLY A 78 -3.40 19.17 -3.99
C GLY A 78 -4.85 19.42 -4.38
N CYS A 79 -5.77 19.25 -3.44
CA CYS A 79 -7.20 19.51 -3.66
C CYS A 79 -7.49 20.99 -3.95
N GLU A 80 -6.74 21.91 -3.36
CA GLU A 80 -6.92 23.35 -3.57
C GLU A 80 -6.31 23.84 -4.90
N GLN A 81 -5.46 23.08 -5.52
CA GLN A 81 -4.89 23.40 -6.83
C GLN A 81 -5.90 23.18 -7.95
#